data_1d524e3d81441be67d7dbf176e66f97a
#
_entry.id   1d524e3d81441be67d7dbf176e66f97a
#
_cell.length_a   1.000
_cell.length_b   1.000
_cell.length_c   1.000
_cell.angle_alpha   90.00
_cell.angle_beta   90.00
_cell.angle_gamma   90.00
#
_symmetry.space_group_name_H-M   'P 1'
#
loop_
_entity.id
_entity.type
_entity.pdbx_description
1 polymer ?
#
loop_
_entity_poly.entity_id
_entity_poly.type
_entity_poly.pdbx_seq_one_letter_code
_entity_poly.pdbx_strand_id
1 'polypeptide(L)' 'EMPEVIYQGDLPAFTGRNVPIKEIASAIGKDAQYVRLGIQQGLLKFGTAIMVGSSNEFSYYCPDKRVWEETGYFNEEAV' A
#
# COMPACT_ATOMS: atom_id res chain seq x y z
N GLU A 1 -26.80 6.13 6.88
CA GLU A 1 -25.65 5.49 7.26
C GLU A 1 -25.11 4.73 6.14
N MET A 2 -23.91 4.78 6.02
CA MET A 2 -23.36 4.15 4.99
C MET A 2 -23.10 2.79 5.40
N PRO A 3 -23.65 1.93 4.78
CA PRO A 3 -23.34 0.63 5.15
C PRO A 3 -21.94 0.40 4.79
N GLU A 4 -21.31 -0.28 5.56
CA GLU A 4 -20.10 -0.67 5.16
C GLU A 4 -20.20 -1.43 3.98
N VAL A 5 -19.21 -1.45 3.24
CA VAL A 5 -19.14 -2.25 2.09
C VAL A 5 -19.34 -3.64 2.50
N ILE A 6 -20.24 -4.29 1.83
CA ILE A 6 -20.52 -5.63 2.13
C ILE A 6 -19.68 -6.47 1.22
N TYR A 7 -18.78 -7.20 1.80
CA TYR A 7 -17.95 -8.10 1.03
C TYR A 7 -18.64 -9.43 1.03
N GLN A 8 -19.30 -9.74 -0.06
CA GLN A 8 -20.05 -10.95 -0.13
C GLN A 8 -19.17 -12.16 -0.14
N GLY A 9 -18.03 -12.08 -0.60
CA GLY A 9 -17.14 -13.19 -0.56
C GLY A 9 -16.22 -13.02 0.58
N ASP A 10 -15.07 -13.59 0.46
CA ASP A 10 -14.10 -13.53 1.49
C ASP A 10 -13.30 -12.30 1.39
N LEU A 11 -13.06 -11.70 2.51
CA LEU A 11 -12.07 -10.65 2.55
C LEU A 11 -10.69 -11.27 2.43
N PRO A 12 -9.73 -10.54 1.89
CA PRO A 12 -8.37 -11.04 1.89
C PRO A 12 -7.89 -11.27 3.31
N ALA A 13 -6.97 -12.17 3.46
CA ALA A 13 -6.44 -12.50 4.78
C ALA A 13 -5.31 -11.53 5.10
N PHE A 14 -5.66 -10.34 5.54
CA PHE A 14 -4.68 -9.31 5.81
C PHE A 14 -3.80 -9.71 6.98
N THR A 15 -2.51 -9.49 6.84
CA THR A 15 -1.56 -9.79 7.89
C THR A 15 -0.81 -8.56 8.36
N GLY A 16 -1.00 -7.43 7.70
CA GLY A 16 -0.26 -6.23 8.04
C GLY A 16 1.11 -6.18 7.42
N ARG A 17 1.41 -7.09 6.49
CA ARG A 17 2.73 -7.10 5.89
C ARG A 17 2.96 -5.84 5.08
N ASN A 18 4.21 -5.45 5.02
CA ASN A 18 4.57 -4.31 4.20
C ASN A 18 4.64 -4.74 2.74
N VAL A 19 3.83 -4.13 1.90
CA VAL A 19 3.83 -4.46 0.48
C VAL A 19 4.94 -3.68 -0.20
N PRO A 20 5.85 -4.34 -0.90
CA PRO A 20 6.98 -3.63 -1.51
C PRO A 20 6.51 -2.59 -2.53
N ILE A 21 7.24 -1.49 -2.60
CA ILE A 21 6.90 -0.42 -3.52
C ILE A 21 6.81 -0.93 -4.96
N LYS A 22 7.73 -1.78 -5.36
CA LYS A 22 7.71 -2.29 -6.74
C LYS A 22 6.48 -3.12 -7.01
N GLU A 23 6.02 -3.86 -6.02
CA GLU A 23 4.83 -4.68 -6.18
C GLU A 23 3.61 -3.79 -6.36
N ILE A 24 3.51 -2.72 -5.58
CA ILE A 24 2.40 -1.80 -5.71
C ILE A 24 2.44 -1.12 -7.07
N ALA A 25 3.61 -0.67 -7.47
CA ALA A 25 3.74 0.02 -8.74
C ALA A 25 3.28 -0.86 -9.89
N SER A 26 3.68 -2.13 -9.86
CA SER A 26 3.26 -3.05 -10.89
C SER A 26 1.75 -3.24 -10.88
N ALA A 27 1.15 -3.31 -9.69
CA ALA A 27 -0.27 -3.55 -9.58
C ALA A 27 -1.10 -2.39 -10.11
N ILE A 28 -0.62 -1.16 -9.93
CA ILE A 28 -1.39 0.01 -10.37
C ILE A 28 -0.93 0.54 -11.72
N GLY A 29 0.08 -0.10 -12.34
CA GLY A 29 0.50 0.29 -13.67
C GLY A 29 1.35 1.54 -13.70
N LYS A 30 2.07 1.82 -12.62
CA LYS A 30 2.96 2.97 -12.53
C LYS A 30 4.35 2.48 -12.20
N ASP A 31 5.33 3.39 -12.24
CA ASP A 31 6.67 2.95 -11.86
C ASP A 31 6.88 3.22 -10.36
N ALA A 32 7.98 2.67 -9.86
CA ALA A 32 8.24 2.74 -8.44
C ALA A 32 8.46 4.18 -7.97
N GLN A 33 9.03 5.02 -8.83
CA GLN A 33 9.27 6.40 -8.45
C GLN A 33 7.96 7.16 -8.23
N TYR A 34 6.96 6.87 -9.06
CA TYR A 34 5.65 7.47 -8.90
C TYR A 34 5.09 7.14 -7.51
N VAL A 35 5.23 5.88 -7.10
CA VAL A 35 4.69 5.45 -5.83
C VAL A 35 5.45 6.12 -4.69
N ARG A 36 6.77 6.13 -4.77
CA ARG A 36 7.57 6.73 -3.71
C ARG A 36 7.27 8.21 -3.53
N LEU A 37 7.22 8.94 -4.64
CA LEU A 37 6.96 10.36 -4.55
C LEU A 37 5.54 10.64 -4.06
N GLY A 38 4.59 9.84 -4.51
CA GLY A 38 3.21 10.04 -4.08
C GLY A 38 3.03 9.82 -2.60
N ILE A 39 3.72 8.84 -2.04
CA ILE A 39 3.64 8.61 -0.61
C ILE A 39 4.34 9.73 0.15
N GLN A 40 5.51 10.15 -0.33
CA GLN A 40 6.24 11.23 0.35
C GLN A 40 5.43 12.51 0.40
N GLN A 41 4.65 12.77 -0.63
CA GLN A 41 3.88 13.99 -0.70
C GLN A 41 2.49 13.87 -0.10
N GLY A 42 2.16 12.69 0.43
CA GLY A 42 0.86 12.49 1.03
C GLY A 42 -0.28 12.37 0.06
N LEU A 43 0.01 12.14 -1.21
CA LEU A 43 -1.02 12.02 -2.22
C LEU A 43 -1.51 10.60 -2.39
N LEU A 44 -0.66 9.61 -2.12
CA LEU A 44 -1.07 8.21 -2.13
C LEU A 44 -1.24 7.79 -0.68
N LYS A 45 -2.45 7.41 -0.35
CA LYS A 45 -2.84 7.25 1.04
C LYS A 45 -2.63 5.84 1.58
N PHE A 46 -2.06 4.96 0.78
CA PHE A 46 -1.95 3.57 1.23
C PHE A 46 -0.64 3.28 1.95
N GLY A 47 0.16 4.30 2.22
CA GLY A 47 1.40 4.04 2.92
C GLY A 47 1.95 5.26 3.57
N THR A 48 3.05 5.08 4.29
CA THR A 48 3.76 6.17 4.92
C THR A 48 5.21 6.15 4.50
N ALA A 49 5.85 7.31 4.55
CA ALA A 49 7.26 7.44 4.24
C ALA A 49 7.91 8.22 5.36
N ILE A 50 8.94 7.65 5.96
CA ILE A 50 9.63 8.26 7.08
C ILE A 50 11.11 8.29 6.77
N MET A 51 11.72 9.44 6.94
CA MET A 51 13.15 9.53 6.78
C MET A 51 13.82 8.95 8.01
N VAL A 52 14.75 8.06 7.79
CA VAL A 52 15.32 7.29 8.87
C VAL A 52 16.72 7.77 9.16
N GLY A 53 17.00 8.08 10.39
CA GLY A 53 18.33 8.41 10.84
C GLY A 53 18.85 9.66 10.17
N SER A 54 20.14 9.69 9.96
CA SER A 54 20.76 10.83 9.33
C SER A 54 20.94 10.63 7.83
N SER A 55 20.47 9.50 7.30
CA SER A 55 20.57 9.30 5.86
C SER A 55 19.41 10.03 5.20
N ASN A 56 19.54 10.26 3.91
CA ASN A 56 18.48 10.91 3.17
C ASN A 56 17.53 9.92 2.55
N GLU A 57 17.43 8.75 3.14
CA GLU A 57 16.58 7.71 2.58
C GLU A 57 15.30 7.59 3.35
N PHE A 58 14.22 7.33 2.63
CA PHE A 58 12.93 7.10 3.24
C PHE A 58 12.72 5.62 3.46
N SER A 59 12.05 5.30 4.56
CA SER A 59 11.54 3.98 4.81
C SER A 59 10.05 4.00 4.55
N TYR A 60 9.56 3.05 3.78
CA TYR A 60 8.16 3.04 3.38
C TYR A 60 7.45 1.88 4.06
N TYR A 61 6.26 2.15 4.56
CA TYR A 61 5.43 1.11 5.12
C TYR A 61 4.06 1.21 4.48
N CYS A 62 3.68 0.18 3.75
CA CYS A 62 2.42 0.14 3.03
C CYS A 62 1.70 -1.12 3.47
N PRO A 63 0.88 -1.04 4.52
CA PRO A 63 0.21 -2.24 5.02
C PRO A 63 -0.71 -2.83 3.96
N ASP A 64 -0.76 -4.14 3.91
CA ASP A 64 -1.51 -4.82 2.85
C ASP A 64 -2.98 -4.41 2.85
N LYS A 65 -3.57 -4.19 4.00
CA LYS A 65 -4.97 -3.79 4.05
C LYS A 65 -5.18 -2.40 3.45
N ARG A 66 -4.29 -1.44 3.76
CA ARG A 66 -4.42 -0.12 3.20
C ARG A 66 -4.23 -0.13 1.70
N VAL A 67 -3.26 -0.91 1.23
CA VAL A 67 -3.05 -1.02 -0.20
C VAL A 67 -4.30 -1.58 -0.87
N TRP A 68 -4.91 -2.59 -0.28
CA TRP A 68 -6.10 -3.18 -0.85
C TRP A 68 -7.27 -2.19 -0.84
N GLU A 69 -7.42 -1.43 0.23
CA GLU A 69 -8.52 -0.49 0.32
C GLU A 69 -8.42 0.61 -0.72
N GLU A 70 -7.18 1.02 -1.04
CA GLU A 70 -7.02 2.13 -1.98
C GLU A 70 -6.86 1.68 -3.42
N THR A 71 -6.32 0.49 -3.65
CA THR A 71 -6.03 0.05 -5.00
C THR A 71 -6.77 -1.21 -5.40
N GLY A 72 -7.30 -1.95 -4.46
CA GLY A 72 -7.94 -3.23 -4.77
C GLY A 72 -6.96 -4.37 -4.92
N TYR A 73 -5.69 -4.13 -4.71
CA TYR A 73 -4.67 -5.16 -4.94
C TYR A 73 -4.37 -5.92 -3.65
N PHE A 74 -4.32 -7.22 -3.75
CA PHE A 74 -3.90 -8.05 -2.64
C PHE A 74 -3.22 -9.30 -3.20
N ASN A 75 -2.04 -9.60 -2.70
CA ASN A 75 -1.30 -10.76 -3.16
C ASN A 75 -1.62 -11.93 -2.24
N GLU A 76 -2.50 -12.80 -2.70
CA GLU A 76 -2.94 -13.90 -1.87
C GLU A 76 -1.85 -14.92 -1.64
N GLU A 77 -0.87 -14.95 -2.50
CA GLU A 77 0.20 -15.91 -2.35
C GLU A 77 1.23 -15.48 -1.33
N ALA A 78 1.14 -14.25 -0.86
CA ALA A 78 2.11 -13.76 0.10
C ALA A 78 1.73 -14.06 1.55
N VAL A 79 0.58 -14.66 1.78
CA VAL A 79 0.15 -14.94 3.15
C VAL A 79 0.32 -16.39 3.50
#